data_ea5916ef6e2d1abcece69e06c44c5d14
#
_entry.id   ea5916ef6e2d1abcece69e06c44c5d14
#
_cell.length_a   1.000
_cell.length_b   1.000
_cell.length_c   1.000
_cell.angle_alpha   90.00
_cell.angle_beta   90.00
_cell.angle_gamma   90.00
#
_symmetry.space_group_name_H-M   'P 1'
#
loop_
_entity.id
_entity.type
_entity.pdbx_description
1 polymer ?
#
loop_
_entity_poly.entity_id
_entity_poly.type
_entity_poly.pdbx_seq_one_letter_code
_entity_poly.pdbx_strand_id
1 'polypeptide(L)'
;MSLRRDWVMMALLVWSFTLSPVMEATGVANSVNNASIAFADEDNSPLSRALAAGFFLPEFQPVVQIEPGTGAADMDAGRFIFVVAVPPGFEKDVRAGHAPEIQVLIDATAMEQAGIGANYIMNILSTEITRYAIGKEITAPPPVEIILRSAFNPNRDTVRFAGIVALIGQIMWLTTILTGAAMIREREHGTIEHLLAMPLSAFDIAVAKIWANAAVVLVAAALSLTFVMQGSLGISIAGSKALFLLGTALFLFTATALGVFLATIARSMAQFALLVMLIILPMLMLSGGETPVEGQPEWLQIATLILPSRHYMAASQAIVFKGAGLETVWPEFLWLTGLGILLLATSLLRFRKSVIHDS
;
A
#
# COMPACT_ATOMS: atom_id res chain seq x y z
N MET A 1 -19.30 -28.25 1.86
CA MET A 1 -20.28 -27.16 2.04
C MET A 1 -20.06 -26.16 0.93
N SER A 2 -21.11 -25.75 0.22
CA SER A 2 -20.95 -24.77 -0.86
C SER A 2 -20.74 -23.38 -0.25
N LEU A 3 -19.80 -22.61 -0.79
CA LEU A 3 -19.48 -21.21 -0.43
C LEU A 3 -20.77 -20.34 -0.34
N ARG A 4 -21.80 -20.68 -1.15
CA ARG A 4 -23.12 -20.03 -1.16
C ARG A 4 -23.90 -20.17 0.16
N ARG A 5 -23.55 -21.12 1.01
CA ARG A 5 -24.26 -21.40 2.26
C ARG A 5 -23.61 -20.73 3.48
N ASP A 6 -22.39 -20.23 3.31
CA ASP A 6 -21.65 -19.52 4.36
C ASP A 6 -21.75 -18.00 4.09
N TRP A 7 -22.79 -17.40 4.68
CA TRP A 7 -23.08 -15.97 4.50
C TRP A 7 -21.94 -15.08 5.04
N VAL A 8 -21.19 -15.54 6.07
CA VAL A 8 -20.06 -14.80 6.64
C VAL A 8 -18.92 -14.73 5.63
N MET A 9 -18.60 -15.85 4.98
CA MET A 9 -17.58 -15.87 3.92
C MET A 9 -18.01 -15.05 2.71
N MET A 10 -19.28 -15.05 2.34
CA MET A 10 -19.79 -14.21 1.25
C MET A 10 -19.70 -12.73 1.62
N ALA A 11 -20.08 -12.35 2.84
CA ALA A 11 -19.96 -10.98 3.32
C ALA A 11 -18.50 -10.53 3.36
N LEU A 12 -17.58 -11.39 3.81
CA LEU A 12 -16.13 -11.10 3.81
C LEU A 12 -15.60 -10.87 2.40
N LEU A 13 -15.98 -11.72 1.43
CA LEU A 13 -15.58 -11.56 0.03
C LEU A 13 -16.07 -10.22 -0.55
N VAL A 14 -17.37 -9.91 -0.35
CA VAL A 14 -17.95 -8.65 -0.83
C VAL A 14 -17.23 -7.47 -0.17
N TRP A 15 -17.06 -7.48 1.14
CA TRP A 15 -16.32 -6.44 1.86
C TRP A 15 -14.91 -6.24 1.32
N SER A 16 -14.13 -7.32 1.19
CA SER A 16 -12.73 -7.27 0.80
C SER A 16 -12.50 -6.82 -0.63
N PHE A 17 -13.44 -7.07 -1.53
CA PHE A 17 -13.31 -6.67 -2.94
C PHE A 17 -14.09 -5.42 -3.32
N THR A 18 -14.85 -4.84 -2.39
CA THR A 18 -15.59 -3.59 -2.65
C THR A 18 -15.17 -2.48 -1.69
N LEU A 19 -15.55 -2.59 -0.41
CA LEU A 19 -15.41 -1.51 0.55
C LEU A 19 -13.97 -1.34 1.07
N SER A 20 -13.28 -2.43 1.37
CA SER A 20 -11.90 -2.36 1.89
C SER A 20 -10.94 -1.62 0.95
N PRO A 21 -10.85 -1.95 -0.36
CA PRO A 21 -9.97 -1.21 -1.27
C PRO A 21 -10.36 0.26 -1.45
N VAL A 22 -11.67 0.58 -1.38
CA VAL A 22 -12.12 1.98 -1.42
C VAL A 22 -11.68 2.71 -0.16
N MET A 23 -11.87 2.12 1.01
CA MET A 23 -11.44 2.74 2.28
C MET A 23 -9.92 2.92 2.34
N GLU A 24 -9.15 1.92 1.91
CA GLU A 24 -7.68 2.02 1.85
C GLU A 24 -7.24 3.09 0.83
N ALA A 25 -7.88 3.14 -0.35
CA ALA A 25 -7.56 4.13 -1.37
C ALA A 25 -7.87 5.57 -0.94
N THR A 26 -8.99 5.77 -0.25
CA THR A 26 -9.47 7.11 0.11
C THR A 26 -9.11 7.51 1.55
N GLY A 27 -8.82 6.55 2.41
CA GLY A 27 -8.50 6.77 3.83
C GLY A 27 -7.03 7.05 4.11
N VAL A 28 -6.12 6.68 3.21
CA VAL A 28 -4.68 6.99 3.34
C VAL A 28 -4.43 8.37 2.72
N ALA A 29 -4.33 9.37 3.56
CA ALA A 29 -3.91 10.72 3.16
C ALA A 29 -2.39 10.72 2.89
N ASN A 30 -1.96 10.27 1.71
CA ASN A 30 -0.56 10.38 1.25
C ASN A 30 -0.20 11.79 0.72
N SER A 31 -1.02 12.76 1.00
CA SER A 31 -0.76 14.19 0.77
C SER A 31 -1.13 14.95 2.04
N VAL A 32 -0.42 16.03 2.28
CA VAL A 32 -0.87 17.00 3.29
C VAL A 32 -2.25 17.46 2.83
N ASN A 33 -3.25 17.21 3.63
CA ASN A 33 -4.61 17.62 3.32
C ASN A 33 -5.24 18.15 4.60
N ASN A 34 -5.67 19.41 4.53
CA ASN A 34 -6.33 20.11 5.63
C ASN A 34 -5.53 20.08 6.95
N ALA A 35 -4.17 20.15 6.85
CA ALA A 35 -3.31 20.13 8.02
C ALA A 35 -3.41 21.40 8.83
N SER A 36 -3.53 21.27 10.15
CA SER A 36 -3.57 22.42 11.04
C SER A 36 -2.20 23.08 11.16
N ILE A 37 -2.13 24.38 10.88
CA ILE A 37 -0.93 25.19 10.92
C ILE A 37 -1.11 26.45 11.74
N ALA A 38 -0.14 26.76 12.59
CA ALA A 38 -0.08 28.00 13.33
C ALA A 38 1.15 28.83 12.93
N PHE A 39 1.08 30.12 13.11
CA PHE A 39 2.10 31.07 12.76
C PHE A 39 2.38 32.01 13.93
N ALA A 40 3.61 31.98 14.45
CA ALA A 40 4.07 32.90 15.48
C ALA A 40 4.91 33.99 14.79
N ASP A 41 4.33 35.16 14.60
CA ASP A 41 4.96 36.25 13.88
C ASP A 41 5.49 37.31 14.87
N GLU A 42 6.82 37.33 15.07
CA GLU A 42 7.50 38.37 15.87
C GLU A 42 7.99 39.52 15.02
N ASP A 43 8.04 39.35 13.67
CA ASP A 43 8.54 40.37 12.76
C ASP A 43 7.46 41.39 12.35
N ASN A 44 6.22 40.96 12.25
CA ASN A 44 5.06 41.76 11.86
C ASN A 44 5.29 42.56 10.55
N SER A 45 6.10 42.03 9.65
CA SER A 45 6.54 42.66 8.41
C SER A 45 5.64 42.34 7.21
N PRO A 46 5.75 43.02 6.07
CA PRO A 46 5.18 42.61 4.82
C PRO A 46 5.61 41.20 4.39
N LEU A 47 6.88 40.82 4.63
CA LEU A 47 7.39 39.51 4.28
C LEU A 47 6.76 38.44 5.16
N SER A 48 6.70 38.61 6.48
CA SER A 48 6.09 37.61 7.37
C SER A 48 4.61 37.35 7.05
N ARG A 49 3.87 38.41 6.70
CA ARG A 49 2.49 38.28 6.22
C ARG A 49 2.37 37.54 4.88
N ALA A 50 3.31 37.76 3.95
CA ALA A 50 3.33 37.05 2.69
C ALA A 50 3.64 35.55 2.90
N LEU A 51 4.56 35.23 3.82
CA LEU A 51 4.84 33.83 4.20
C LEU A 51 3.59 33.15 4.75
N ALA A 52 2.86 33.79 5.69
CA ALA A 52 1.62 33.25 6.24
C ALA A 52 0.52 33.05 5.18
N ALA A 53 0.44 33.99 4.22
CA ALA A 53 -0.54 33.90 3.12
C ALA A 53 -0.24 32.82 2.10
N GLY A 54 0.97 32.27 2.09
CA GLY A 54 1.37 31.16 1.21
C GLY A 54 0.77 29.80 1.59
N PHE A 55 0.17 29.68 2.78
CA PHE A 55 -0.47 28.46 3.27
C PHE A 55 -1.97 28.52 3.08
N PHE A 56 -2.53 27.66 2.23
CA PHE A 56 -3.95 27.64 1.89
C PHE A 56 -4.44 26.23 1.57
N LEU A 57 -5.76 26.09 1.46
CA LEU A 57 -6.41 24.83 1.06
C LEU A 57 -6.00 24.43 -0.36
N PRO A 58 -5.95 23.12 -0.66
CA PRO A 58 -6.37 22.00 0.17
C PRO A 58 -5.33 21.47 1.16
N GLU A 59 -4.08 21.90 1.08
CA GLU A 59 -2.96 21.32 1.86
C GLU A 59 -3.05 21.74 3.33
N PHE A 60 -3.25 23.03 3.60
CA PHE A 60 -3.28 23.58 4.96
C PHE A 60 -4.61 24.25 5.28
N GLN A 61 -5.00 24.15 6.53
CA GLN A 61 -6.10 24.95 7.07
C GLN A 61 -5.71 26.44 7.06
N PRO A 62 -6.68 27.36 7.15
CA PRO A 62 -6.37 28.77 7.34
C PRO A 62 -5.40 28.95 8.50
N VAL A 63 -4.34 29.72 8.26
CA VAL A 63 -3.28 29.96 9.25
C VAL A 63 -3.85 30.61 10.50
N VAL A 64 -3.58 30.05 11.65
CA VAL A 64 -3.95 30.63 12.95
C VAL A 64 -2.74 31.37 13.52
N GLN A 65 -2.90 32.67 13.79
CA GLN A 65 -1.88 33.44 14.48
C GLN A 65 -1.86 33.08 15.97
N ILE A 66 -0.68 32.81 16.49
CA ILE A 66 -0.46 32.46 17.91
C ILE A 66 0.56 33.41 18.53
N GLU A 67 0.55 33.49 19.86
CA GLU A 67 1.56 34.26 20.60
C GLU A 67 2.94 33.58 20.52
N PRO A 68 4.02 34.34 20.36
CA PRO A 68 5.37 33.81 20.40
C PRO A 68 5.64 32.99 21.66
N GLY A 69 6.26 31.80 21.46
CA GLY A 69 6.60 30.91 22.56
C GLY A 69 5.50 29.94 23.00
N THR A 70 4.24 30.09 22.54
CA THR A 70 3.16 29.16 22.89
C THR A 70 3.11 27.94 21.99
N GLY A 71 3.78 27.96 20.85
CA GLY A 71 3.67 26.95 19.79
C GLY A 71 3.90 25.51 20.24
N ALA A 72 4.88 25.27 21.11
CA ALA A 72 5.14 23.93 21.66
C ALA A 72 3.99 23.44 22.56
N ALA A 73 3.47 24.29 23.43
CA ALA A 73 2.35 23.94 24.30
C ALA A 73 1.04 23.71 23.51
N ASP A 74 0.84 24.45 22.43
CA ASP A 74 -0.29 24.31 21.54
C ASP A 74 -0.22 22.99 20.73
N MET A 75 0.98 22.59 20.35
CA MET A 75 1.27 21.31 19.71
C MET A 75 1.08 20.15 20.67
N ASP A 76 1.59 20.24 21.90
CA ASP A 76 1.39 19.23 22.96
C ASP A 76 -0.10 19.03 23.28
N ALA A 77 -0.90 20.11 23.15
CA ALA A 77 -2.36 20.04 23.28
C ALA A 77 -3.09 19.49 22.03
N GLY A 78 -2.36 19.10 20.99
CA GLY A 78 -2.91 18.54 19.73
C GLY A 78 -3.67 19.56 18.89
N ARG A 79 -3.46 20.86 19.08
CA ARG A 79 -4.16 21.91 18.34
C ARG A 79 -3.61 22.10 16.93
N PHE A 80 -2.29 21.97 16.76
CA PHE A 80 -1.59 22.17 15.50
C PHE A 80 -0.59 21.06 15.22
N ILE A 81 -0.50 20.65 13.94
CA ILE A 81 0.51 19.72 13.44
C ILE A 81 1.80 20.48 13.11
N PHE A 82 1.66 21.71 12.63
CA PHE A 82 2.79 22.56 12.24
C PHE A 82 2.70 23.91 12.93
N VAL A 83 3.87 24.41 13.37
CA VAL A 83 4.01 25.77 13.88
C VAL A 83 5.22 26.42 13.21
N VAL A 84 5.01 27.53 12.54
CA VAL A 84 6.06 28.33 11.91
C VAL A 84 6.30 29.57 12.78
N ALA A 85 7.53 29.75 13.24
CA ALA A 85 7.92 30.92 14.02
C ALA A 85 8.91 31.78 13.25
N VAL A 86 8.53 33.03 13.02
CA VAL A 86 9.34 34.03 12.33
C VAL A 86 9.92 34.96 13.38
N PRO A 87 11.27 35.04 13.50
CA PRO A 87 11.93 35.87 14.51
C PRO A 87 11.83 37.36 14.19
N PRO A 88 12.02 38.24 15.21
CA PRO A 88 12.00 39.70 15.00
C PRO A 88 13.15 40.15 14.12
N GLY A 89 12.90 41.09 13.23
CA GLY A 89 13.90 41.65 12.30
C GLY A 89 14.16 40.76 11.07
N PHE A 90 13.36 39.71 10.85
CA PHE A 90 13.52 38.77 9.75
C PHE A 90 13.58 39.41 8.37
N GLU A 91 12.60 40.29 8.05
CA GLU A 91 12.61 40.99 6.76
C GLU A 91 13.84 41.86 6.57
N LYS A 92 14.26 42.56 7.63
CA LYS A 92 15.47 43.44 7.59
C LYS A 92 16.73 42.64 7.25
N ASP A 93 16.87 41.44 7.86
CA ASP A 93 18.03 40.57 7.65
C ASP A 93 18.03 39.95 6.25
N VAL A 94 16.87 39.51 5.75
CA VAL A 94 16.71 39.03 4.37
C VAL A 94 17.09 40.13 3.37
N ARG A 95 16.65 41.39 3.57
CA ARG A 95 17.01 42.54 2.71
C ARG A 95 18.47 42.89 2.78
N ALA A 96 19.10 42.65 3.92
CA ALA A 96 20.56 42.89 4.09
C ALA A 96 21.42 41.78 3.47
N GLY A 97 20.80 40.72 2.94
CA GLY A 97 21.50 39.57 2.39
C GLY A 97 22.04 38.62 3.46
N HIS A 98 21.58 38.76 4.68
CA HIS A 98 21.84 37.81 5.75
C HIS A 98 20.91 36.58 5.54
N ALA A 99 21.26 35.46 6.15
CA ALA A 99 20.45 34.24 6.13
C ALA A 99 19.81 34.00 7.53
N PRO A 100 18.72 34.71 7.89
CA PRO A 100 18.06 34.50 9.16
C PRO A 100 17.39 33.14 9.19
N GLU A 101 17.23 32.58 10.39
CA GLU A 101 16.62 31.28 10.58
C GLU A 101 15.11 31.42 10.84
N ILE A 102 14.31 30.58 10.17
CA ILE A 102 12.88 30.35 10.52
C ILE A 102 12.80 29.03 11.24
N GLN A 103 12.13 29.00 12.38
CA GLN A 103 11.86 27.77 13.09
C GLN A 103 10.53 27.15 12.63
N VAL A 104 10.57 25.88 12.25
CA VAL A 104 9.37 25.08 11.95
C VAL A 104 9.30 23.94 12.95
N LEU A 105 8.30 23.98 13.83
CA LEU A 105 8.00 22.88 14.73
C LEU A 105 7.02 21.94 14.05
N ILE A 106 7.22 20.65 14.21
CA ILE A 106 6.44 19.60 13.55
C ILE A 106 6.06 18.54 14.58
N ASP A 107 4.78 18.24 14.67
CA ASP A 107 4.31 17.13 15.49
C ASP A 107 4.65 15.79 14.81
N ALA A 108 5.73 15.16 15.28
CA ALA A 108 6.18 13.88 14.75
C ALA A 108 5.25 12.70 15.07
N THR A 109 4.22 12.88 15.91
CA THR A 109 3.21 11.84 16.15
C THR A 109 2.24 11.69 14.96
N ALA A 110 2.07 12.76 14.17
CA ALA A 110 1.31 12.75 12.90
C ALA A 110 2.19 12.30 11.71
N MET A 111 2.84 11.12 11.83
CA MET A 111 3.97 10.66 11.00
C MET A 111 3.79 10.86 9.49
N GLU A 112 2.62 10.52 8.93
CA GLU A 112 2.39 10.65 7.48
C GLU A 112 2.30 12.10 7.02
N GLN A 113 1.56 12.94 7.75
CA GLN A 113 1.40 14.36 7.42
C GLN A 113 2.66 15.16 7.75
N ALA A 114 3.37 14.80 8.83
CA ALA A 114 4.58 15.49 9.29
C ALA A 114 5.71 15.44 8.25
N GLY A 115 6.01 14.26 7.71
CA GLY A 115 7.09 14.09 6.73
C GLY A 115 6.83 14.78 5.39
N ILE A 116 5.61 14.66 4.88
CA ILE A 116 5.22 15.27 3.59
C ILE A 116 5.05 16.77 3.76
N GLY A 117 4.41 17.21 4.87
CA GLY A 117 4.14 18.62 5.17
C GLY A 117 5.39 19.44 5.35
N ALA A 118 6.44 18.89 5.95
CA ALA A 118 7.73 19.55 6.07
C ALA A 118 8.29 20.02 4.71
N ASN A 119 8.23 19.14 3.70
CA ASN A 119 8.69 19.49 2.35
C ASN A 119 7.81 20.57 1.70
N TYR A 120 6.49 20.52 1.91
CA TYR A 120 5.57 21.55 1.41
C TYR A 120 5.88 22.90 2.06
N ILE A 121 6.03 22.93 3.38
CA ILE A 121 6.37 24.15 4.13
C ILE A 121 7.70 24.74 3.64
N MET A 122 8.74 23.91 3.51
CA MET A 122 10.04 24.37 3.00
C MET A 122 9.93 24.96 1.60
N ASN A 123 9.18 24.34 0.70
CA ASN A 123 8.97 24.83 -0.65
C ASN A 123 8.20 26.17 -0.68
N ILE A 124 7.15 26.31 0.13
CA ILE A 124 6.35 27.53 0.24
C ILE A 124 7.24 28.66 0.78
N LEU A 125 7.90 28.43 1.91
CA LEU A 125 8.77 29.44 2.53
C LEU A 125 9.89 29.87 1.59
N SER A 126 10.61 28.94 0.96
CA SER A 126 11.70 29.25 0.05
C SER A 126 11.23 30.02 -1.19
N THR A 127 10.06 29.69 -1.73
CA THR A 127 9.48 30.36 -2.89
C THR A 127 9.08 31.79 -2.54
N GLU A 128 8.39 32.02 -1.42
CA GLU A 128 7.98 33.36 -0.99
C GLU A 128 9.16 34.25 -0.60
N ILE A 129 10.16 33.69 0.11
CA ILE A 129 11.38 34.42 0.45
C ILE A 129 12.15 34.83 -0.83
N THR A 130 12.28 33.90 -1.78
CA THR A 130 12.96 34.18 -3.05
C THR A 130 12.22 35.25 -3.85
N ARG A 131 10.89 35.14 -3.95
CA ARG A 131 10.03 36.12 -4.63
C ARG A 131 10.21 37.52 -4.00
N TYR A 132 10.25 37.59 -2.69
CA TYR A 132 10.43 38.84 -1.97
C TYR A 132 11.82 39.43 -2.14
N ALA A 133 12.89 38.62 -2.00
CA ALA A 133 14.28 39.05 -2.11
C ALA A 133 14.65 39.60 -3.50
N ILE A 134 14.05 39.04 -4.56
CA ILE A 134 14.31 39.48 -5.95
C ILE A 134 13.53 40.75 -6.29
N GLY A 135 12.52 41.15 -5.48
CA GLY A 135 11.88 42.48 -5.56
C GLY A 135 11.04 42.73 -6.82
N LYS A 136 10.74 41.70 -7.62
CA LYS A 136 9.87 41.76 -8.81
C LYS A 136 9.13 40.46 -8.97
N GLU A 137 7.88 40.50 -9.44
CA GLU A 137 7.34 39.38 -10.19
C GLU A 137 8.42 38.88 -11.15
N ILE A 138 8.76 37.60 -11.08
CA ILE A 138 9.72 36.98 -11.99
C ILE A 138 9.07 37.03 -13.38
N THR A 139 9.21 38.17 -14.07
CA THR A 139 8.78 38.36 -15.46
C THR A 139 9.86 37.91 -16.45
N ALA A 140 11.09 37.67 -15.97
CA ALA A 140 12.11 37.02 -16.78
C ALA A 140 12.00 35.48 -16.55
N PRO A 141 11.87 34.70 -17.61
CA PRO A 141 11.94 33.24 -17.46
C PRO A 141 13.27 32.88 -16.79
N PRO A 142 13.29 31.95 -15.83
CA PRO A 142 14.54 31.51 -15.23
C PRO A 142 15.48 31.03 -16.35
N PRO A 143 16.79 31.21 -16.20
CA PRO A 143 17.78 30.86 -17.25
C PRO A 143 17.78 29.37 -17.60
N VAL A 144 17.08 28.55 -16.80
CA VAL A 144 16.82 27.12 -17.04
C VAL A 144 15.37 26.83 -16.65
N GLU A 145 14.57 26.40 -17.61
CA GLU A 145 13.23 25.89 -17.36
C GLU A 145 13.33 24.41 -16.96
N ILE A 146 13.04 24.12 -15.69
CA ILE A 146 12.97 22.72 -15.20
C ILE A 146 11.58 22.21 -15.43
N ILE A 147 11.40 21.37 -16.45
CA ILE A 147 10.14 20.67 -16.73
C ILE A 147 10.13 19.35 -15.98
N LEU A 148 9.40 19.29 -14.86
CA LEU A 148 9.15 18.05 -14.13
C LEU A 148 7.99 17.29 -14.77
N ARG A 149 8.30 16.17 -15.44
CA ARG A 149 7.31 15.22 -15.93
C ARG A 149 7.25 14.01 -15.02
N SER A 150 6.17 13.87 -14.26
CA SER A 150 5.89 12.61 -13.54
C SER A 150 5.41 11.57 -14.55
N ALA A 151 6.23 10.55 -14.82
CA ALA A 151 5.84 9.43 -15.67
C ALA A 151 4.81 8.54 -14.92
N PHE A 152 3.87 7.96 -15.66
CA PHE A 152 2.90 6.96 -15.20
C PHE A 152 1.82 7.43 -14.20
N ASN A 153 2.01 8.54 -13.50
CA ASN A 153 1.02 9.20 -12.66
C ASN A 153 1.22 10.73 -12.70
N PRO A 154 0.84 11.40 -13.81
CA PRO A 154 1.08 12.83 -14.00
C PRO A 154 0.44 13.71 -12.92
N ASN A 155 -0.73 13.30 -12.43
CA ASN A 155 -1.49 14.04 -11.43
C ASN A 155 -1.05 13.72 -9.98
N ARG A 156 -0.07 12.81 -9.80
CA ARG A 156 0.35 12.31 -8.48
C ARG A 156 -0.83 11.82 -7.63
N ASP A 157 -1.79 11.18 -8.28
CA ASP A 157 -3.00 10.67 -7.66
C ASP A 157 -2.66 9.44 -6.78
N THR A 158 -2.71 9.65 -5.48
CA THR A 158 -2.40 8.62 -4.48
C THR A 158 -3.50 7.57 -4.40
N VAL A 159 -4.76 7.95 -4.63
CA VAL A 159 -5.92 7.06 -4.65
C VAL A 159 -5.72 5.95 -5.68
N ARG A 160 -5.18 6.30 -6.85
CA ARG A 160 -4.87 5.34 -7.92
C ARG A 160 -3.88 4.27 -7.47
N PHE A 161 -2.80 4.68 -6.80
CA PHE A 161 -1.77 3.75 -6.33
C PHE A 161 -2.28 2.91 -5.16
N ALA A 162 -2.80 3.54 -4.12
CA ALA A 162 -3.29 2.89 -2.92
C ALA A 162 -4.41 1.88 -3.22
N GLY A 163 -5.38 2.24 -4.09
CA GLY A 163 -6.48 1.35 -4.46
C GLY A 163 -6.02 0.05 -5.13
N ILE A 164 -5.02 0.12 -6.03
CA ILE A 164 -4.49 -1.08 -6.68
C ILE A 164 -3.66 -1.91 -5.70
N VAL A 165 -2.83 -1.28 -4.86
CA VAL A 165 -2.06 -1.99 -3.82
C VAL A 165 -3.00 -2.69 -2.84
N ALA A 166 -4.07 -2.01 -2.42
CA ALA A 166 -5.11 -2.58 -1.57
C ALA A 166 -5.78 -3.81 -2.22
N LEU A 167 -6.19 -3.70 -3.50
CA LEU A 167 -6.77 -4.83 -4.22
C LEU A 167 -5.82 -6.04 -4.26
N ILE A 168 -4.54 -5.82 -4.56
CA ILE A 168 -3.51 -6.86 -4.55
C ILE A 168 -3.38 -7.48 -3.14
N GLY A 169 -3.36 -6.65 -2.10
CA GLY A 169 -3.33 -7.09 -0.71
C GLY A 169 -4.52 -7.98 -0.35
N GLN A 170 -5.74 -7.60 -0.75
CA GLN A 170 -6.94 -8.39 -0.51
C GLN A 170 -6.92 -9.75 -1.23
N ILE A 171 -6.40 -9.80 -2.47
CA ILE A 171 -6.19 -11.05 -3.20
C ILE A 171 -5.24 -11.98 -2.40
N MET A 172 -4.15 -11.43 -1.87
CA MET A 172 -3.16 -12.18 -1.08
C MET A 172 -3.77 -12.76 0.20
N TRP A 173 -4.43 -11.91 0.99
CA TRP A 173 -5.06 -12.28 2.25
C TRP A 173 -6.11 -13.37 2.07
N LEU A 174 -7.10 -13.09 1.23
CA LEU A 174 -8.25 -13.98 1.08
C LEU A 174 -7.88 -15.34 0.50
N THR A 175 -6.99 -15.37 -0.50
CA THR A 175 -6.58 -16.63 -1.12
C THR A 175 -5.96 -17.57 -0.10
N THR A 176 -5.01 -17.07 0.68
CA THR A 176 -4.30 -17.91 1.66
C THR A 176 -5.21 -18.36 2.78
N ILE A 177 -6.04 -17.46 3.31
CA ILE A 177 -6.98 -17.78 4.40
C ILE A 177 -8.05 -18.78 3.93
N LEU A 178 -8.71 -18.51 2.79
CA LEU A 178 -9.78 -19.37 2.29
C LEU A 178 -9.32 -20.80 2.04
N THR A 179 -8.13 -20.94 1.45
CA THR A 179 -7.58 -22.25 1.10
C THR A 179 -7.16 -23.03 2.33
N GLY A 180 -6.38 -22.41 3.19
CA GLY A 180 -5.86 -23.10 4.35
C GLY A 180 -6.93 -23.40 5.39
N ALA A 181 -7.88 -22.47 5.59
CA ALA A 181 -9.02 -22.69 6.47
C ALA A 181 -9.92 -23.85 5.98
N ALA A 182 -10.10 -23.97 4.66
CA ALA A 182 -10.83 -25.11 4.09
C ALA A 182 -10.13 -26.44 4.39
N MET A 183 -8.80 -26.49 4.26
CA MET A 183 -8.01 -27.70 4.53
C MET A 183 -8.06 -28.12 6.00
N ILE A 184 -7.91 -27.18 6.92
CA ILE A 184 -7.92 -27.49 8.36
C ILE A 184 -9.32 -27.93 8.80
N ARG A 185 -10.35 -27.25 8.33
CA ARG A 185 -11.75 -27.60 8.64
C ARG A 185 -12.07 -29.04 8.26
N GLU A 186 -11.57 -29.53 7.13
CA GLU A 186 -11.76 -30.91 6.72
C GLU A 186 -11.00 -31.92 7.59
N ARG A 187 -9.80 -31.52 8.02
CA ARG A 187 -9.02 -32.32 8.94
C ARG A 187 -9.69 -32.42 10.31
N GLU A 188 -10.21 -31.30 10.85
CA GLU A 188 -10.89 -31.27 12.15
C GLU A 188 -12.24 -32.04 12.15
N HIS A 189 -12.94 -32.12 11.02
CA HIS A 189 -14.22 -32.79 10.91
C HIS A 189 -14.09 -34.28 10.49
N GLY A 190 -12.88 -34.81 10.34
CA GLY A 190 -12.65 -36.21 9.97
C GLY A 190 -13.15 -36.59 8.55
N THR A 191 -13.56 -35.62 7.75
CA THR A 191 -14.04 -35.84 6.37
C THR A 191 -12.92 -36.35 5.44
N ILE A 192 -11.66 -36.22 5.82
CA ILE A 192 -10.52 -36.75 5.09
C ILE A 192 -10.59 -38.29 5.05
N GLU A 193 -10.99 -38.95 6.13
CA GLU A 193 -11.09 -40.41 6.18
C GLU A 193 -12.20 -40.93 5.24
N HIS A 194 -13.31 -40.25 5.14
CA HIS A 194 -14.38 -40.60 4.18
C HIS A 194 -13.96 -40.35 2.72
N LEU A 195 -13.13 -39.32 2.45
CA LEU A 195 -12.62 -39.04 1.12
C LEU A 195 -11.52 -40.02 0.69
N LEU A 196 -10.76 -40.59 1.63
CA LEU A 196 -9.78 -41.65 1.38
C LEU A 196 -10.44 -43.01 1.05
N ALA A 197 -11.72 -43.20 1.41
CA ALA A 197 -12.51 -44.38 0.99
C ALA A 197 -12.97 -44.30 -0.48
N MET A 198 -12.86 -43.12 -1.12
CA MET A 198 -13.11 -42.96 -2.55
C MET A 198 -11.81 -43.20 -3.35
N PRO A 199 -11.89 -43.60 -4.63
CA PRO A 199 -10.70 -43.79 -5.48
C PRO A 199 -10.09 -42.46 -5.94
N LEU A 200 -10.05 -41.48 -5.03
CA LEU A 200 -9.47 -40.15 -5.25
C LEU A 200 -8.18 -40.05 -4.44
N SER A 201 -7.12 -39.51 -5.07
CA SER A 201 -5.88 -39.22 -4.35
C SER A 201 -6.03 -37.94 -3.52
N ALA A 202 -5.26 -37.84 -2.43
CA ALA A 202 -5.17 -36.58 -1.66
C ALA A 202 -4.76 -35.37 -2.55
N PHE A 203 -4.06 -35.66 -3.64
CA PHE A 203 -3.71 -34.68 -4.67
C PHE A 203 -4.93 -34.15 -5.41
N ASP A 204 -5.84 -35.04 -5.85
CA ASP A 204 -7.03 -34.64 -6.60
C ASP A 204 -7.94 -33.73 -5.77
N ILE A 205 -8.06 -34.03 -4.47
CA ILE A 205 -8.85 -33.24 -3.52
C ILE A 205 -8.20 -31.85 -3.31
N ALA A 206 -6.88 -31.81 -3.09
CA ALA A 206 -6.17 -30.55 -2.90
C ALA A 206 -6.26 -29.68 -4.16
N VAL A 207 -6.02 -30.24 -5.34
CA VAL A 207 -6.08 -29.54 -6.62
C VAL A 207 -7.49 -29.02 -6.91
N ALA A 208 -8.53 -29.84 -6.69
CA ALA A 208 -9.91 -29.39 -6.89
C ALA A 208 -10.27 -28.18 -6.02
N LYS A 209 -9.79 -28.13 -4.77
CA LYS A 209 -10.00 -27.00 -3.88
C LYS A 209 -9.21 -25.76 -4.27
N ILE A 210 -7.96 -25.97 -4.66
CA ILE A 210 -7.11 -24.90 -5.20
C ILE A 210 -7.87 -24.19 -6.33
N TRP A 211 -8.37 -24.95 -7.31
CA TRP A 211 -9.09 -24.39 -8.45
C TRP A 211 -10.41 -23.72 -8.06
N ALA A 212 -11.17 -24.33 -7.15
CA ALA A 212 -12.45 -23.77 -6.73
C ALA A 212 -12.29 -22.41 -6.01
N ASN A 213 -11.38 -22.32 -5.06
CA ASN A 213 -11.12 -21.08 -4.33
C ASN A 213 -10.46 -20.02 -5.23
N ALA A 214 -9.49 -20.41 -6.05
CA ALA A 214 -8.83 -19.52 -7.00
C ALA A 214 -9.83 -18.91 -7.99
N ALA A 215 -10.76 -19.71 -8.52
CA ALA A 215 -11.78 -19.21 -9.44
C ALA A 215 -12.69 -18.16 -8.80
N VAL A 216 -13.11 -18.36 -7.55
CA VAL A 216 -13.95 -17.39 -6.82
C VAL A 216 -13.21 -16.08 -6.60
N VAL A 217 -11.96 -16.14 -6.13
CA VAL A 217 -11.13 -14.93 -5.89
C VAL A 217 -10.80 -14.24 -7.22
N LEU A 218 -10.50 -14.98 -8.28
CA LEU A 218 -10.22 -14.43 -9.60
C LEU A 218 -11.43 -13.66 -10.15
N VAL A 219 -12.63 -14.23 -10.05
CA VAL A 219 -13.86 -13.55 -10.45
C VAL A 219 -14.11 -12.30 -9.61
N ALA A 220 -13.95 -12.40 -8.28
CA ALA A 220 -14.09 -11.25 -7.38
C ALA A 220 -13.08 -10.14 -7.70
N ALA A 221 -11.82 -10.49 -7.97
CA ALA A 221 -10.79 -9.54 -8.39
C ALA A 221 -11.11 -8.88 -9.75
N ALA A 222 -11.62 -9.65 -10.72
CA ALA A 222 -12.03 -9.11 -12.02
C ALA A 222 -13.21 -8.13 -11.90
N LEU A 223 -14.19 -8.46 -11.05
CA LEU A 223 -15.33 -7.59 -10.76
C LEU A 223 -14.87 -6.32 -10.02
N SER A 224 -14.02 -6.46 -9.00
CA SER A 224 -13.47 -5.32 -8.25
C SER A 224 -12.65 -4.41 -9.18
N LEU A 225 -11.76 -4.97 -9.99
CA LEU A 225 -10.97 -4.20 -10.95
C LEU A 225 -11.85 -3.38 -11.92
N THR A 226 -12.97 -3.95 -12.34
CA THR A 226 -13.84 -3.32 -13.35
C THR A 226 -14.84 -2.34 -12.72
N PHE A 227 -15.53 -2.75 -11.66
CA PHE A 227 -16.62 -1.96 -11.08
C PHE A 227 -16.15 -1.02 -9.97
N VAL A 228 -15.19 -1.46 -9.16
CA VAL A 228 -14.72 -0.66 -8.02
C VAL A 228 -13.57 0.24 -8.47
N MET A 229 -12.48 -0.33 -9.00
CA MET A 229 -11.30 0.46 -9.37
C MET A 229 -11.60 1.41 -10.54
N GLN A 230 -12.15 0.91 -11.62
CA GLN A 230 -12.44 1.74 -12.79
C GLN A 230 -13.78 2.48 -12.68
N GLY A 231 -14.83 1.83 -12.17
CA GLY A 231 -16.18 2.41 -12.12
C GLY A 231 -16.36 3.42 -11.00
N SER A 232 -15.97 3.09 -9.77
CA SER A 232 -16.19 3.95 -8.59
C SER A 232 -15.02 4.91 -8.35
N LEU A 233 -13.78 4.42 -8.40
CA LEU A 233 -12.59 5.23 -8.13
C LEU A 233 -12.00 5.91 -9.38
N GLY A 234 -12.53 5.62 -10.58
CA GLY A 234 -12.06 6.24 -11.84
C GLY A 234 -10.62 5.89 -12.20
N ILE A 235 -10.06 4.80 -11.64
CA ILE A 235 -8.66 4.43 -11.86
C ILE A 235 -8.47 3.91 -13.27
N SER A 236 -7.66 4.60 -14.09
CA SER A 236 -7.29 4.16 -15.41
C SER A 236 -6.20 3.08 -15.36
N ILE A 237 -6.43 1.95 -16.05
CA ILE A 237 -5.45 0.87 -16.19
C ILE A 237 -4.72 1.08 -17.52
N ALA A 238 -3.39 1.25 -17.47
CA ALA A 238 -2.58 1.54 -18.65
C ALA A 238 -2.39 0.30 -19.56
N GLY A 239 -2.30 -0.88 -18.93
CA GLY A 239 -2.02 -2.14 -19.62
C GLY A 239 -3.24 -3.04 -19.83
N SER A 240 -2.97 -4.30 -20.20
CA SER A 240 -4.00 -5.30 -20.46
C SER A 240 -4.59 -5.87 -19.19
N LYS A 241 -5.92 -5.73 -19.02
CA LYS A 241 -6.66 -6.40 -17.92
C LYS A 241 -6.53 -7.92 -17.97
N ALA A 242 -6.52 -8.51 -19.16
CA ALA A 242 -6.36 -9.95 -19.33
C ALA A 242 -4.99 -10.42 -18.81
N LEU A 243 -3.93 -9.64 -19.08
CA LEU A 243 -2.59 -9.93 -18.60
C LEU A 243 -2.50 -9.79 -17.07
N PHE A 244 -3.15 -8.78 -16.48
CA PHE A 244 -3.26 -8.64 -15.03
C PHE A 244 -3.99 -9.84 -14.40
N LEU A 245 -5.12 -10.28 -14.97
CA LEU A 245 -5.87 -11.43 -14.48
C LEU A 245 -5.10 -12.74 -14.66
N LEU A 246 -4.29 -12.87 -15.71
CA LEU A 246 -3.38 -14.01 -15.87
C LEU A 246 -2.33 -14.01 -14.74
N GLY A 247 -1.67 -12.89 -14.47
CA GLY A 247 -0.74 -12.74 -13.34
C GLY A 247 -1.42 -13.04 -12.00
N THR A 248 -2.67 -12.56 -11.83
CA THR A 248 -3.49 -12.89 -10.66
C THR A 248 -3.74 -14.40 -10.55
N ALA A 249 -4.08 -15.08 -11.65
CA ALA A 249 -4.30 -16.53 -11.64
C ALA A 249 -3.03 -17.31 -11.25
N LEU A 250 -1.87 -16.91 -11.74
CA LEU A 250 -0.58 -17.51 -11.36
C LEU A 250 -0.26 -17.26 -9.89
N PHE A 251 -0.52 -16.04 -9.40
CA PHE A 251 -0.37 -15.73 -7.99
C PHE A 251 -1.34 -16.54 -7.12
N LEU A 252 -2.61 -16.67 -7.52
CA LEU A 252 -3.61 -17.47 -6.82
C LEU A 252 -3.17 -18.93 -6.69
N PHE A 253 -2.59 -19.51 -7.74
CA PHE A 253 -1.98 -20.84 -7.68
C PHE A 253 -0.90 -20.91 -6.58
N THR A 254 0.01 -19.96 -6.57
CA THR A 254 1.12 -19.93 -5.60
C THR A 254 0.64 -19.67 -4.17
N ALA A 255 -0.26 -18.70 -3.98
CA ALA A 255 -0.82 -18.37 -2.67
C ALA A 255 -1.66 -19.49 -2.10
N THR A 256 -2.38 -20.22 -2.96
CA THR A 256 -3.13 -21.41 -2.56
C THR A 256 -2.19 -22.54 -2.15
N ALA A 257 -1.10 -22.77 -2.90
CA ALA A 257 -0.07 -23.73 -2.52
C ALA A 257 0.57 -23.38 -1.18
N LEU A 258 0.80 -22.09 -0.90
CA LEU A 258 1.27 -21.60 0.40
C LEU A 258 0.24 -21.90 1.51
N GLY A 259 -1.03 -21.60 1.28
CA GLY A 259 -2.11 -21.89 2.24
C GLY A 259 -2.20 -23.38 2.58
N VAL A 260 -2.10 -24.25 1.57
CA VAL A 260 -2.03 -25.70 1.78
C VAL A 260 -0.78 -26.09 2.57
N PHE A 261 0.38 -25.54 2.23
CA PHE A 261 1.63 -25.78 2.95
C PHE A 261 1.51 -25.41 4.44
N LEU A 262 0.99 -24.24 4.76
CA LEU A 262 0.78 -23.79 6.13
C LEU A 262 -0.23 -24.70 6.88
N ALA A 263 -1.27 -25.17 6.21
CA ALA A 263 -2.23 -26.09 6.77
C ALA A 263 -1.62 -27.48 7.10
N THR A 264 -0.54 -27.89 6.40
CA THR A 264 0.18 -29.13 6.76
C THR A 264 1.03 -28.98 8.04
N ILE A 265 1.37 -27.74 8.42
CA ILE A 265 2.14 -27.45 9.63
C ILE A 265 1.23 -27.24 10.82
N ALA A 266 0.11 -26.53 10.62
CA ALA A 266 -0.84 -26.19 11.66
C ALA A 266 -1.59 -27.44 12.16
N ARG A 267 -1.79 -27.54 13.47
CA ARG A 267 -2.56 -28.61 14.11
C ARG A 267 -3.99 -28.21 14.44
N SER A 268 -4.27 -26.92 14.48
CA SER A 268 -5.58 -26.34 14.77
C SER A 268 -5.84 -25.08 13.95
N MET A 269 -7.11 -24.68 13.84
CA MET A 269 -7.48 -23.44 13.17
C MET A 269 -6.81 -22.21 13.80
N ALA A 270 -6.67 -22.16 15.13
CA ALA A 270 -6.01 -21.06 15.83
C ALA A 270 -4.52 -20.99 15.47
N GLN A 271 -3.81 -22.13 15.44
CA GLN A 271 -2.41 -22.19 15.03
C GLN A 271 -2.22 -21.78 13.58
N PHE A 272 -3.14 -22.18 12.69
CA PHE A 272 -3.13 -21.79 11.30
C PHE A 272 -3.27 -20.26 11.15
N ALA A 273 -4.22 -19.65 11.85
CA ALA A 273 -4.41 -18.20 11.81
C ALA A 273 -3.16 -17.43 12.25
N LEU A 274 -2.48 -17.88 13.29
CA LEU A 274 -1.21 -17.31 13.73
C LEU A 274 -0.10 -17.45 12.70
N LEU A 275 0.03 -18.62 12.06
CA LEU A 275 1.02 -18.86 11.01
C LEU A 275 0.76 -17.99 9.77
N VAL A 276 -0.51 -17.86 9.39
CA VAL A 276 -0.92 -16.98 8.29
C VAL A 276 -0.54 -15.54 8.58
N MET A 277 -0.87 -15.03 9.76
CA MET A 277 -0.50 -13.66 10.16
C MET A 277 1.02 -13.46 10.16
N LEU A 278 1.77 -14.41 10.73
CA LEU A 278 3.23 -14.34 10.79
C LEU A 278 3.90 -14.28 9.42
N ILE A 279 3.30 -14.87 8.39
CA ILE A 279 3.87 -14.92 7.05
C ILE A 279 3.30 -13.84 6.14
N ILE A 280 1.98 -13.62 6.16
CA ILE A 280 1.35 -12.67 5.22
C ILE A 280 1.66 -11.24 5.57
N LEU A 281 1.74 -10.86 6.85
CA LEU A 281 2.05 -9.47 7.22
C LEU A 281 3.43 -9.02 6.69
N PRO A 282 4.54 -9.77 6.90
CA PRO A 282 5.80 -9.43 6.26
C PRO A 282 5.72 -9.47 4.72
N MET A 283 4.98 -10.43 4.16
CA MET A 283 4.81 -10.50 2.70
C MET A 283 4.14 -9.25 2.13
N LEU A 284 3.15 -8.66 2.81
CA LEU A 284 2.51 -7.41 2.39
C LEU A 284 3.47 -6.23 2.51
N MET A 285 4.08 -6.05 3.68
CA MET A 285 4.98 -4.93 3.95
C MET A 285 6.20 -4.90 3.03
N LEU A 286 6.75 -6.08 2.71
CA LEU A 286 7.99 -6.23 1.92
C LEU A 286 7.75 -6.47 0.43
N SER A 287 6.50 -6.47 -0.02
CA SER A 287 6.13 -6.76 -1.42
C SER A 287 6.52 -5.67 -2.42
N GLY A 288 6.80 -4.46 -1.95
CA GLY A 288 7.00 -3.28 -2.81
C GLY A 288 5.73 -2.44 -3.01
N GLY A 289 4.62 -2.79 -2.35
CA GLY A 289 3.38 -2.00 -2.37
C GLY A 289 3.41 -0.87 -1.36
N GLU A 290 3.69 -1.17 -0.11
CA GLU A 290 3.77 -0.18 0.98
C GLU A 290 5.17 0.40 1.10
N THR A 291 6.19 -0.45 1.07
CA THR A 291 7.59 -0.04 1.18
C THR A 291 8.31 -0.34 -0.13
N PRO A 292 8.82 0.68 -0.87
CA PRO A 292 9.59 0.46 -2.08
C PRO A 292 10.76 -0.50 -1.85
N VAL A 293 10.92 -1.48 -2.75
CA VAL A 293 11.96 -2.52 -2.61
C VAL A 293 13.36 -1.89 -2.66
N GLU A 294 13.54 -0.87 -3.49
CA GLU A 294 14.80 -0.16 -3.66
C GLU A 294 15.26 0.57 -2.38
N GLY A 295 14.32 0.95 -1.51
CA GLY A 295 14.61 1.54 -0.20
C GLY A 295 14.96 0.54 0.90
N GLN A 296 14.82 -0.77 0.63
CA GLN A 296 15.13 -1.80 1.61
C GLN A 296 16.66 -2.10 1.62
N PRO A 297 17.23 -2.53 2.77
CA PRO A 297 18.61 -2.98 2.83
C PRO A 297 18.89 -4.14 1.84
N GLU A 298 20.07 -4.21 1.25
CA GLU A 298 20.42 -5.18 0.21
C GLU A 298 20.13 -6.63 0.60
N TRP A 299 20.49 -7.03 1.83
CA TRP A 299 20.20 -8.36 2.33
C TRP A 299 18.71 -8.70 2.34
N LEU A 300 17.86 -7.69 2.63
CA LEU A 300 16.42 -7.85 2.66
C LEU A 300 15.85 -7.92 1.24
N GLN A 301 16.39 -7.14 0.31
CA GLN A 301 16.04 -7.23 -1.11
C GLN A 301 16.27 -8.64 -1.67
N ILE A 302 17.39 -9.28 -1.28
CA ILE A 302 17.69 -10.67 -1.68
C ILE A 302 16.74 -11.65 -1.00
N ALA A 303 16.50 -11.50 0.31
CA ALA A 303 15.62 -12.38 1.07
C ALA A 303 14.17 -12.34 0.54
N THR A 304 13.69 -11.18 0.10
CA THR A 304 12.33 -11.02 -0.42
C THR A 304 12.10 -11.65 -1.80
N LEU A 305 13.15 -12.04 -2.54
CA LEU A 305 13.02 -12.78 -3.81
C LEU A 305 12.30 -14.13 -3.66
N ILE A 306 12.31 -14.72 -2.46
CA ILE A 306 11.58 -15.96 -2.19
C ILE A 306 10.08 -15.71 -1.95
N LEU A 307 9.65 -14.45 -1.80
CA LEU A 307 8.27 -14.10 -1.50
C LEU A 307 7.45 -13.96 -2.79
N PRO A 308 6.39 -14.76 -2.97
CA PRO A 308 5.51 -14.65 -4.14
C PRO A 308 4.85 -13.26 -4.26
N SER A 309 4.60 -12.61 -3.13
CA SER A 309 4.00 -11.28 -3.09
C SER A 309 4.81 -10.22 -3.81
N ARG A 310 6.13 -10.27 -3.70
CA ARG A 310 7.04 -9.35 -4.40
C ARG A 310 6.88 -9.43 -5.92
N HIS A 311 6.91 -10.63 -6.47
CA HIS A 311 6.79 -10.87 -7.90
C HIS A 311 5.41 -10.48 -8.43
N TYR A 312 4.36 -10.81 -7.67
CA TYR A 312 3.00 -10.44 -8.05
C TYR A 312 2.79 -8.92 -8.00
N MET A 313 3.30 -8.24 -6.96
CA MET A 313 3.22 -6.79 -6.84
C MET A 313 3.97 -6.10 -7.98
N ALA A 314 5.21 -6.51 -8.26
CA ALA A 314 6.03 -5.96 -9.34
C ALA A 314 5.35 -6.12 -10.71
N ALA A 315 4.86 -7.32 -11.04
CA ALA A 315 4.14 -7.57 -12.28
C ALA A 315 2.85 -6.75 -12.37
N SER A 316 2.07 -6.69 -11.28
CA SER A 316 0.80 -5.95 -11.24
C SER A 316 1.01 -4.46 -11.43
N GLN A 317 1.98 -3.86 -10.74
CA GLN A 317 2.32 -2.45 -10.89
C GLN A 317 2.83 -2.13 -12.30
N ALA A 318 3.68 -3.00 -12.87
CA ALA A 318 4.17 -2.83 -14.23
C ALA A 318 3.03 -2.84 -15.25
N ILE A 319 2.08 -3.77 -15.13
CA ILE A 319 0.93 -3.86 -16.04
C ILE A 319 -0.01 -2.67 -15.83
N VAL A 320 -0.44 -2.42 -14.59
CA VAL A 320 -1.50 -1.44 -14.31
C VAL A 320 -1.04 -0.01 -14.53
N PHE A 321 0.16 0.34 -14.06
CA PHE A 321 0.63 1.73 -14.10
C PHE A 321 1.50 2.06 -15.30
N LYS A 322 2.39 1.11 -15.71
CA LYS A 322 3.36 1.34 -16.78
C LYS A 322 2.90 0.81 -18.15
N GLY A 323 1.78 0.04 -18.19
CA GLY A 323 1.29 -0.54 -19.43
C GLY A 323 2.17 -1.68 -19.98
N ALA A 324 2.95 -2.33 -19.11
CA ALA A 324 3.87 -3.38 -19.50
C ALA A 324 3.15 -4.57 -20.17
N GLY A 325 3.75 -5.08 -21.24
CA GLY A 325 3.33 -6.29 -21.93
C GLY A 325 3.94 -7.56 -21.33
N LEU A 326 3.57 -8.71 -21.88
CA LEU A 326 4.06 -10.02 -21.43
C LEU A 326 5.60 -10.11 -21.51
N GLU A 327 6.21 -9.48 -22.50
CA GLU A 327 7.67 -9.43 -22.70
C GLU A 327 8.44 -8.80 -21.52
N THR A 328 7.75 -7.97 -20.74
CA THR A 328 8.37 -7.33 -19.55
C THR A 328 8.11 -8.12 -18.28
N VAL A 329 6.91 -8.72 -18.13
CA VAL A 329 6.48 -9.34 -16.87
C VAL A 329 6.67 -10.86 -16.81
N TRP A 330 7.10 -11.50 -17.93
CA TRP A 330 7.30 -12.95 -17.96
C TRP A 330 8.28 -13.51 -16.90
N PRO A 331 9.37 -12.79 -16.49
CA PRO A 331 10.25 -13.32 -15.45
C PRO A 331 9.51 -13.46 -14.12
N GLU A 332 8.66 -12.48 -13.77
CA GLU A 332 7.85 -12.52 -12.55
C GLU A 332 6.83 -13.67 -12.59
N PHE A 333 6.26 -13.94 -13.75
CA PHE A 333 5.34 -15.07 -13.95
C PHE A 333 6.04 -16.42 -13.83
N LEU A 334 7.29 -16.53 -14.28
CA LEU A 334 8.11 -17.74 -14.08
C LEU A 334 8.43 -17.95 -12.59
N TRP A 335 8.81 -16.89 -11.88
CA TRP A 335 9.05 -16.97 -10.43
C TRP A 335 7.79 -17.41 -9.68
N LEU A 336 6.64 -16.82 -9.96
CA LEU A 336 5.36 -17.21 -9.36
C LEU A 336 5.07 -18.69 -9.62
N THR A 337 5.17 -19.13 -10.87
CA THR A 337 4.89 -20.52 -11.24
C THR A 337 5.87 -21.48 -10.54
N GLY A 338 7.16 -21.16 -10.56
CA GLY A 338 8.20 -21.98 -9.94
C GLY A 338 8.02 -22.12 -8.42
N LEU A 339 7.78 -21.00 -7.73
CA LEU A 339 7.48 -21.00 -6.29
C LEU A 339 6.20 -21.77 -5.97
N GLY A 340 5.16 -21.63 -6.78
CA GLY A 340 3.91 -22.37 -6.60
C GLY A 340 4.10 -23.87 -6.74
N ILE A 341 4.83 -24.32 -7.74
CA ILE A 341 5.17 -25.74 -7.94
C ILE A 341 6.00 -26.27 -6.75
N LEU A 342 7.00 -25.52 -6.30
CA LEU A 342 7.83 -25.89 -5.17
C LEU A 342 7.02 -26.04 -3.88
N LEU A 343 6.17 -25.05 -3.58
CA LEU A 343 5.29 -25.07 -2.40
C LEU A 343 4.28 -26.23 -2.46
N LEU A 344 3.70 -26.47 -3.63
CA LEU A 344 2.77 -27.58 -3.81
C LEU A 344 3.47 -28.93 -3.63
N ALA A 345 4.63 -29.12 -4.26
CA ALA A 345 5.42 -30.36 -4.14
C ALA A 345 5.82 -30.62 -2.67
N THR A 346 6.30 -29.61 -1.95
CA THR A 346 6.65 -29.75 -0.54
C THR A 346 5.43 -30.05 0.34
N SER A 347 4.28 -29.45 0.05
CA SER A 347 3.04 -29.73 0.73
C SER A 347 2.59 -31.20 0.57
N LEU A 348 2.65 -31.71 -0.67
CA LEU A 348 2.28 -33.09 -0.98
C LEU A 348 3.22 -34.12 -0.33
N LEU A 349 4.54 -33.85 -0.31
CA LEU A 349 5.53 -34.70 0.35
C LEU A 349 5.28 -34.78 1.87
N ARG A 350 4.93 -33.64 2.50
CA ARG A 350 4.59 -33.61 3.93
C ARG A 350 3.30 -34.35 4.22
N PHE A 351 2.29 -34.11 3.39
CA PHE A 351 0.97 -34.76 3.57
C PHE A 351 1.09 -36.29 3.51
N ARG A 352 1.85 -36.83 2.56
CA ARG A 352 2.12 -38.28 2.48
C ARG A 352 2.78 -38.83 3.74
N LYS A 353 3.77 -38.09 4.31
CA LYS A 353 4.45 -38.51 5.54
C LYS A 353 3.51 -38.53 6.76
N SER A 354 2.61 -37.57 6.85
CA SER A 354 1.63 -37.51 7.95
C SER A 354 0.66 -38.68 7.94
N VAL A 355 0.15 -39.06 6.76
CA VAL A 355 -0.79 -40.21 6.61
C VAL A 355 -0.09 -41.54 6.91
N ILE A 356 1.19 -41.70 6.63
CA ILE A 356 1.92 -42.96 6.88
C ILE A 356 2.31 -43.13 8.36
N HIS A 357 2.40 -42.07 9.14
CA HIS A 357 2.76 -42.13 10.56
C HIS A 357 1.55 -42.32 11.50
N ASP A 358 0.36 -42.00 11.04
CA ASP A 358 -0.90 -42.13 11.80
C ASP A 358 -1.63 -43.47 11.49
N SER A 359 -1.10 -44.30 10.60
CA SER A 359 -1.51 -45.65 10.29
C SER A 359 -0.57 -46.67 10.92
#